data_18549bcf914b0d29d90e50f7a5f0568d
#
_entry.id   18549bcf914b0d29d90e50f7a5f0568d
#
_cell.length_a   1.000
_cell.length_b   1.000
_cell.length_c   1.000
_cell.angle_alpha   90.00
_cell.angle_beta   90.00
_cell.angle_gamma   90.00
#
_symmetry.space_group_name_H-M   'P 1'
#
loop_
_entity.id
_entity.type
_entity.pdbx_description
1 polymer ?
#
loop_
_entity_poly.entity_id
_entity_poly.type
_entity_poly.pdbx_seq_one_letter_code
_entity_poly.pdbx_strand_id
1 'polypeptide(L)'
;MKILLPAFFIDTIPNMEIQVASLRDLGALRRLENEIFKKDAWSILDLMAVLTWSEVVRLKAVVDNEMVGFVAGDPRPAQNAGWIATIGVDPRYQGQGIGRALLRACEERLNFPTVKLTVRISNDRAISLYEKEGYRTVDIWHRYYNDGEDGLVMEKVLQK
;
A
#
# COMPACT_ATOMS: atom_id res chain seq x y z
N MET A 1 6.88 14.28 -8.84
CA MET A 1 7.84 14.66 -7.78
C MET A 1 8.55 13.40 -7.34
N LYS A 2 9.87 13.39 -7.44
CA LYS A 2 10.69 12.28 -6.90
C LYS A 2 10.74 12.38 -5.38
N ILE A 3 10.51 11.27 -4.71
CA ILE A 3 10.64 11.20 -3.26
C ILE A 3 12.00 10.60 -2.98
N LEU A 4 12.91 11.37 -2.39
CA LEU A 4 14.15 10.82 -1.85
C LEU A 4 13.81 10.03 -0.58
N LEU A 5 13.94 8.72 -0.67
CA LEU A 5 13.95 7.87 0.53
C LEU A 5 15.32 7.98 1.21
N PRO A 6 15.39 7.88 2.55
CA PRO A 6 16.67 7.76 3.25
C PRO A 6 17.49 6.61 2.66
N ALA A 7 18.79 6.81 2.54
CA ALA A 7 19.74 5.91 1.86
C ALA A 7 19.71 4.43 2.30
N PHE A 8 19.13 4.13 3.46
CA PHE A 8 19.01 2.77 3.99
C PHE A 8 18.05 1.85 3.23
N PHE A 9 17.28 2.37 2.25
CA PHE A 9 16.24 1.62 1.54
C PHE A 9 16.55 1.33 0.08
N ILE A 10 17.64 1.87 -0.46
CA ILE A 10 17.95 1.83 -1.90
C ILE A 10 18.83 0.62 -2.27
N ASP A 11 19.41 -0.07 -1.29
CA ASP A 11 20.43 -1.10 -1.55
C ASP A 11 19.91 -2.44 -2.10
N THR A 12 18.58 -2.62 -2.25
CA THR A 12 18.04 -3.94 -2.62
C THR A 12 17.67 -4.09 -4.09
N ILE A 13 17.35 -2.99 -4.79
CA ILE A 13 17.00 -3.06 -6.23
C ILE A 13 17.64 -1.88 -6.96
N PRO A 14 18.56 -2.16 -7.89
CA PRO A 14 19.11 -1.13 -8.76
C PRO A 14 17.99 -0.39 -9.49
N ASN A 15 18.05 0.94 -9.53
CA ASN A 15 17.10 1.81 -10.25
C ASN A 15 15.65 1.81 -9.74
N MET A 16 15.38 1.42 -8.49
CA MET A 16 14.05 1.59 -7.90
C MET A 16 13.84 3.04 -7.44
N GLU A 17 12.74 3.63 -7.87
CA GLU A 17 12.29 4.95 -7.41
C GLU A 17 10.87 4.86 -6.86
N ILE A 18 10.58 5.61 -5.79
CA ILE A 18 9.20 5.85 -5.33
C ILE A 18 8.78 7.25 -5.78
N GLN A 19 7.67 7.31 -6.46
CA GLN A 19 7.13 8.52 -7.06
C GLN A 19 5.66 8.70 -6.68
N VAL A 20 5.17 9.95 -6.72
CA VAL A 20 3.73 10.21 -6.60
C VAL A 20 3.05 9.72 -7.87
N ALA A 21 2.00 8.90 -7.70
CA ALA A 21 1.17 8.47 -8.81
C ALA A 21 0.19 9.58 -9.24
N SER A 22 -0.20 9.56 -10.49
CA SER A 22 -1.11 10.52 -11.10
C SER A 22 -2.10 9.83 -12.03
N LEU A 23 -3.07 10.56 -12.55
CA LEU A 23 -4.05 10.03 -13.51
C LEU A 23 -3.39 9.43 -14.77
N ARG A 24 -2.19 9.87 -15.14
CA ARG A 24 -1.42 9.28 -16.25
C ARG A 24 -1.04 7.82 -16.01
N ASP A 25 -1.01 7.41 -14.76
CA ASP A 25 -0.66 6.04 -14.33
C ASP A 25 -1.86 5.08 -14.32
N LEU A 26 -3.09 5.55 -14.65
CA LEU A 26 -4.32 4.76 -14.56
C LEU A 26 -4.23 3.41 -15.29
N GLY A 27 -3.69 3.41 -16.51
CA GLY A 27 -3.56 2.17 -17.29
C GLY A 27 -2.59 1.17 -16.67
N ALA A 28 -1.46 1.65 -16.16
CA ALA A 28 -0.48 0.82 -15.47
C ALA A 28 -1.02 0.29 -14.13
N LEU A 29 -1.69 1.15 -13.36
CA LEU A 29 -2.31 0.77 -12.09
C LEU A 29 -3.41 -0.27 -12.28
N ARG A 30 -4.27 -0.10 -13.29
CA ARG A 30 -5.31 -1.08 -13.59
C ARG A 30 -4.76 -2.46 -13.93
N ARG A 31 -3.67 -2.52 -14.71
CA ARG A 31 -3.00 -3.79 -15.01
C ARG A 31 -2.46 -4.43 -13.74
N LEU A 32 -1.77 -3.65 -12.93
CA LEU A 32 -1.18 -4.11 -11.67
C LEU A 32 -2.24 -4.62 -10.69
N GLU A 33 -3.34 -3.88 -10.50
CA GLU A 33 -4.47 -4.28 -9.65
C GLU A 33 -5.08 -5.61 -10.08
N ASN A 34 -5.31 -5.79 -11.38
CA ASN A 34 -5.88 -7.03 -11.91
C ASN A 34 -4.93 -8.24 -11.74
N GLU A 35 -3.63 -8.03 -11.79
CA GLU A 35 -2.65 -9.10 -11.58
C GLU A 35 -2.54 -9.50 -10.11
N ILE A 36 -2.58 -8.53 -9.19
CA ILE A 36 -2.35 -8.76 -7.77
C ILE A 36 -3.64 -9.19 -7.07
N PHE A 37 -4.73 -8.47 -7.29
CA PHE A 37 -5.96 -8.59 -6.50
C PHE A 37 -7.11 -9.30 -7.23
N LYS A 38 -6.86 -10.16 -8.13
CA LYS A 38 -7.80 -10.92 -8.97
C LYS A 38 -9.29 -10.84 -8.59
N LYS A 39 -9.63 -11.08 -7.31
CA LYS A 39 -11.00 -11.06 -6.77
C LYS A 39 -11.42 -9.71 -6.20
N ASP A 40 -10.47 -8.92 -5.72
CA ASP A 40 -10.69 -7.67 -4.99
C ASP A 40 -10.17 -6.46 -5.76
N ALA A 41 -9.83 -6.62 -7.05
CA ALA A 41 -9.35 -5.53 -7.88
C ALA A 41 -10.38 -4.39 -7.90
N TRP A 42 -9.91 -3.18 -7.67
CA TRP A 42 -10.75 -2.00 -7.67
C TRP A 42 -11.31 -1.70 -9.06
N SER A 43 -12.51 -1.15 -9.09
CA SER A 43 -13.11 -0.68 -10.34
C SER A 43 -12.27 0.48 -10.93
N ILE A 44 -12.43 0.72 -12.22
CA ILE A 44 -11.74 1.85 -12.87
C ILE A 44 -12.12 3.20 -12.25
N LEU A 45 -13.35 3.34 -11.77
CA LEU A 45 -13.81 4.56 -11.10
C LEU A 45 -13.13 4.75 -9.75
N ASP A 46 -12.94 3.68 -8.97
CA ASP A 46 -12.20 3.73 -7.71
C ASP A 46 -10.73 4.08 -7.93
N LEU A 47 -10.11 3.51 -8.96
CA LEU A 47 -8.73 3.83 -9.34
C LEU A 47 -8.59 5.29 -9.79
N MET A 48 -9.54 5.80 -10.54
CA MET A 48 -9.57 7.22 -10.91
C MET A 48 -9.74 8.11 -9.68
N ALA A 49 -10.63 7.74 -8.77
CA ALA A 49 -10.86 8.50 -7.55
C ALA A 49 -9.58 8.56 -6.70
N VAL A 50 -8.91 7.44 -6.48
CA VAL A 50 -7.68 7.42 -5.68
C VAL A 50 -6.54 8.21 -6.32
N LEU A 51 -6.47 8.25 -7.65
CA LEU A 51 -5.45 9.00 -8.38
C LEU A 51 -5.72 10.51 -8.44
N THR A 52 -6.94 10.95 -8.21
CA THR A 52 -7.35 12.36 -8.35
C THR A 52 -7.71 13.01 -7.01
N TRP A 53 -8.07 12.26 -6.00
CA TRP A 53 -8.47 12.82 -4.70
C TRP A 53 -7.26 13.42 -3.97
N SER A 54 -7.31 14.72 -3.69
CA SER A 54 -6.15 15.48 -3.16
C SER A 54 -5.66 15.00 -1.81
N GLU A 55 -6.57 14.54 -0.94
CA GLU A 55 -6.25 14.09 0.41
C GLU A 55 -5.56 12.73 0.47
N VAL A 56 -5.73 11.89 -0.55
CA VAL A 56 -5.19 10.53 -0.58
C VAL A 56 -3.69 10.56 -0.87
N VAL A 57 -2.91 9.91 -0.03
CA VAL A 57 -1.51 9.59 -0.31
C VAL A 57 -1.48 8.49 -1.37
N ARG A 58 -0.80 8.71 -2.49
CA ARG A 58 -0.70 7.76 -3.59
C ARG A 58 0.73 7.71 -4.12
N LEU A 59 1.36 6.56 -3.96
CA LEU A 59 2.75 6.36 -4.33
C LEU A 59 2.87 5.11 -5.22
N LYS A 60 3.77 5.19 -6.18
CA LYS A 60 4.14 4.07 -7.05
C LYS A 60 5.63 3.75 -6.91
N ALA A 61 5.96 2.48 -6.98
CA ALA A 61 7.33 2.02 -7.17
C ALA A 61 7.59 1.81 -8.66
N VAL A 62 8.69 2.35 -9.15
CA VAL A 62 9.10 2.26 -10.55
C VAL A 62 10.48 1.64 -10.62
N VAL A 63 10.64 0.62 -11.46
CA VAL A 63 11.90 -0.02 -11.80
C VAL A 63 12.04 0.01 -13.32
N ASP A 64 13.15 0.55 -13.82
CA ASP A 64 13.41 0.66 -15.26
C ASP A 64 12.22 1.25 -16.06
N ASN A 65 11.60 2.31 -15.54
CA ASN A 65 10.42 2.99 -16.08
C ASN A 65 9.10 2.18 -16.07
N GLU A 66 9.07 1.01 -15.46
CA GLU A 66 7.86 0.20 -15.28
C GLU A 66 7.30 0.38 -13.86
N MET A 67 5.98 0.58 -13.73
CA MET A 67 5.30 0.57 -12.44
C MET A 67 5.23 -0.88 -11.94
N VAL A 68 5.92 -1.17 -10.84
CA VAL A 68 6.01 -2.50 -10.25
C VAL A 68 5.32 -2.62 -8.90
N GLY A 69 4.83 -1.53 -8.36
CA GLY A 69 4.10 -1.50 -7.10
C GLY A 69 3.35 -0.19 -6.89
N PHE A 70 2.36 -0.24 -6.03
CA PHE A 70 1.51 0.89 -5.70
C PHE A 70 1.05 0.81 -4.24
N VAL A 71 0.87 1.96 -3.61
CA VAL A 71 0.24 2.11 -2.30
C VAL A 71 -0.65 3.35 -2.28
N ALA A 72 -1.81 3.22 -1.66
CA ALA A 72 -2.65 4.36 -1.33
C ALA A 72 -2.93 4.41 0.16
N GLY A 73 -2.87 5.61 0.73
CA GLY A 73 -3.16 5.90 2.13
C GLY A 73 -4.29 6.91 2.26
N ASP A 74 -5.25 6.59 3.12
CA ASP A 74 -6.43 7.39 3.42
C ASP A 74 -6.23 8.08 4.77
N PRO A 75 -6.03 9.42 4.82
CA PRO A 75 -5.95 10.14 6.07
C PRO A 75 -7.32 10.25 6.74
N ARG A 76 -7.40 9.90 8.01
CA ARG A 76 -8.61 10.01 8.83
C ARG A 76 -8.36 10.87 10.08
N PRO A 77 -8.34 12.20 9.92
CA PRO A 77 -8.02 13.12 11.03
C PRO A 77 -8.94 12.96 12.24
N ALA A 78 -10.23 12.69 12.02
CA ALA A 78 -11.20 12.48 13.10
C ALA A 78 -10.85 11.26 13.98
N GLN A 79 -10.12 10.28 13.43
CA GLN A 79 -9.63 9.09 14.16
C GLN A 79 -8.19 9.25 14.65
N ASN A 80 -7.54 10.37 14.33
CA ASN A 80 -6.10 10.58 14.51
C ASN A 80 -5.26 9.42 13.95
N ALA A 81 -5.67 8.89 12.81
CA ALA A 81 -5.08 7.72 12.18
C ALA A 81 -5.02 7.86 10.65
N GLY A 82 -4.04 7.21 10.04
CA GLY A 82 -4.02 6.93 8.61
C GLY A 82 -4.39 5.47 8.34
N TRP A 83 -5.00 5.20 7.19
CA TRP A 83 -5.31 3.85 6.74
C TRP A 83 -4.58 3.55 5.44
N ILE A 84 -3.94 2.40 5.37
CA ILE A 84 -3.48 1.85 4.10
C ILE A 84 -4.70 1.29 3.38
N ALA A 85 -5.14 1.97 2.33
CA ALA A 85 -6.33 1.60 1.58
C ALA A 85 -6.07 0.44 0.62
N THR A 86 -4.90 0.45 -0.01
CA THR A 86 -4.39 -0.65 -0.84
C THR A 86 -2.86 -0.60 -0.90
N ILE A 87 -2.24 -1.76 -1.03
CA ILE A 87 -0.81 -1.89 -1.29
C ILE A 87 -0.57 -3.18 -2.07
N GLY A 88 0.22 -3.10 -3.11
CA GLY A 88 0.52 -4.28 -3.92
C GLY A 88 1.82 -4.13 -4.68
N VAL A 89 2.45 -5.26 -4.97
CA VAL A 89 3.69 -5.38 -5.75
C VAL A 89 3.49 -6.46 -6.81
N ASP A 90 3.90 -6.17 -8.03
CA ASP A 90 3.92 -7.12 -9.14
C ASP A 90 4.57 -8.44 -8.68
N PRO A 91 3.92 -9.60 -8.93
CA PRO A 91 4.44 -10.90 -8.52
C PRO A 91 5.89 -11.15 -8.94
N ARG A 92 6.32 -10.62 -10.09
CA ARG A 92 7.70 -10.74 -10.59
C ARG A 92 8.73 -10.04 -9.71
N TYR A 93 8.31 -9.04 -8.94
CA TYR A 93 9.16 -8.19 -8.12
C TYR A 93 8.94 -8.38 -6.61
N GLN A 94 8.11 -9.32 -6.21
CA GLN A 94 7.87 -9.61 -4.80
C GLN A 94 9.11 -10.23 -4.12
N GLY A 95 9.18 -10.06 -2.80
CA GLY A 95 10.30 -10.59 -1.99
C GLY A 95 11.59 -9.77 -2.07
N GLN A 96 11.57 -8.61 -2.71
CA GLN A 96 12.73 -7.74 -2.93
C GLN A 96 12.68 -6.43 -2.10
N GLY A 97 11.74 -6.32 -1.17
CA GLY A 97 11.63 -5.15 -0.28
C GLY A 97 10.77 -4.01 -0.81
N ILE A 98 10.20 -4.10 -2.01
CA ILE A 98 9.38 -3.02 -2.60
C ILE A 98 8.13 -2.72 -1.75
N GLY A 99 7.42 -3.75 -1.31
CA GLY A 99 6.23 -3.59 -0.46
C GLY A 99 6.56 -2.87 0.85
N ARG A 100 7.68 -3.24 1.47
CA ARG A 100 8.19 -2.55 2.67
C ARG A 100 8.50 -1.08 2.41
N ALA A 101 9.18 -0.79 1.32
CA ALA A 101 9.55 0.58 0.96
C ALA A 101 8.31 1.44 0.69
N LEU A 102 7.32 0.92 -0.04
CA LEU A 102 6.04 1.58 -0.29
C LEU A 102 5.27 1.85 1.01
N LEU A 103 5.18 0.83 1.89
CA LEU A 103 4.48 0.93 3.16
C LEU A 103 5.07 2.05 4.03
N ARG A 104 6.38 2.06 4.23
CA ARG A 104 7.07 3.08 5.02
C ARG A 104 6.96 4.47 4.42
N ALA A 105 7.09 4.61 3.11
CA ALA A 105 6.91 5.88 2.42
C ALA A 105 5.47 6.42 2.58
N CYS A 106 4.48 5.55 2.56
CA CYS A 106 3.08 5.91 2.78
C CYS A 106 2.83 6.33 4.23
N GLU A 107 3.36 5.58 5.21
CA GLU A 107 3.30 5.92 6.64
C GLU A 107 3.86 7.32 6.90
N GLU A 108 5.03 7.61 6.36
CA GLU A 108 5.68 8.91 6.49
C GLU A 108 4.84 10.05 5.92
N ARG A 109 4.22 9.82 4.75
CA ARG A 109 3.36 10.81 4.08
C ARG A 109 2.03 11.00 4.77
N LEU A 110 1.42 9.96 5.31
CA LEU A 110 0.21 10.04 6.12
C LEU A 110 0.43 10.87 7.38
N ASN A 111 1.61 10.74 8.01
CA ASN A 111 2.04 11.53 9.16
C ASN A 111 1.08 11.52 10.35
N PHE A 112 0.44 10.39 10.61
CA PHE A 112 -0.40 10.15 11.79
C PHE A 112 0.36 9.33 12.85
N PRO A 113 0.00 9.44 14.14
CA PRO A 113 0.63 8.62 15.19
C PRO A 113 0.28 7.14 15.09
N THR A 114 -0.81 6.83 14.39
CA THR A 114 -1.31 5.47 14.20
C THR A 114 -1.62 5.23 12.74
N VAL A 115 -1.18 4.09 12.22
CA VAL A 115 -1.56 3.62 10.88
C VAL A 115 -2.22 2.25 10.98
N LYS A 116 -3.32 2.08 10.25
CA LYS A 116 -4.13 0.86 10.23
C LYS A 116 -4.25 0.32 8.81
N LEU A 117 -4.55 -0.95 8.72
CA LEU A 117 -4.88 -1.63 7.47
C LEU A 117 -5.80 -2.82 7.75
N THR A 118 -6.45 -3.32 6.69
CA THR A 118 -7.18 -4.58 6.73
C THR A 118 -6.58 -5.52 5.71
N VAL A 119 -6.38 -6.78 6.10
CA VAL A 119 -5.79 -7.81 5.26
C VAL A 119 -6.60 -9.10 5.37
N ARG A 120 -6.71 -9.85 4.27
CA ARG A 120 -7.34 -11.18 4.30
C ARG A 120 -6.66 -12.10 5.29
N ILE A 121 -7.44 -12.81 6.10
CA ILE A 121 -6.91 -13.74 7.11
C ILE A 121 -6.04 -14.84 6.49
N SER A 122 -6.27 -15.19 5.22
CA SER A 122 -5.49 -16.18 4.47
C SER A 122 -4.22 -15.63 3.82
N ASN A 123 -3.98 -14.31 3.88
CA ASN A 123 -2.83 -13.69 3.23
C ASN A 123 -1.60 -13.69 4.14
N ASP A 124 -1.07 -14.88 4.43
CA ASP A 124 0.06 -15.09 5.35
C ASP A 124 1.30 -14.26 4.97
N ARG A 125 1.52 -14.08 3.67
CA ARG A 125 2.65 -13.30 3.17
C ARG A 125 2.55 -11.83 3.54
N ALA A 126 1.39 -11.22 3.33
CA ALA A 126 1.15 -9.83 3.69
C ALA A 126 1.15 -9.65 5.21
N ILE A 127 0.49 -10.54 5.94
CA ILE A 127 0.47 -10.53 7.41
C ILE A 127 1.91 -10.56 7.95
N SER A 128 2.74 -11.48 7.46
CA SER A 128 4.15 -11.57 7.86
C SER A 128 4.93 -10.29 7.58
N LEU A 129 4.68 -9.62 6.44
CA LEU A 129 5.29 -8.34 6.14
C LEU A 129 4.88 -7.28 7.18
N TYR A 130 3.58 -7.18 7.46
CA TYR A 130 3.07 -6.18 8.39
C TYR A 130 3.56 -6.41 9.82
N GLU A 131 3.58 -7.66 10.29
CA GLU A 131 4.13 -8.02 11.60
C GLU A 131 5.61 -7.61 11.73
N LYS A 132 6.42 -7.89 10.69
CA LYS A 132 7.83 -7.48 10.65
C LYS A 132 8.01 -5.96 10.64
N GLU A 133 7.04 -5.23 10.13
CA GLU A 133 7.02 -3.77 10.12
C GLU A 133 6.40 -3.16 11.40
N GLY A 134 6.04 -3.98 12.38
CA GLY A 134 5.56 -3.54 13.68
C GLY A 134 4.04 -3.39 13.79
N TYR A 135 3.28 -3.89 12.81
CA TYR A 135 1.83 -4.00 12.92
C TYR A 135 1.44 -5.18 13.81
N ARG A 136 0.34 -5.05 14.51
CA ARG A 136 -0.29 -6.12 15.29
C ARG A 136 -1.79 -6.17 15.00
N THR A 137 -2.37 -7.35 15.05
CA THR A 137 -3.81 -7.52 14.91
C THR A 137 -4.53 -6.91 16.12
N VAL A 138 -5.50 -6.05 15.86
CA VAL A 138 -6.31 -5.38 16.88
C VAL A 138 -7.79 -5.71 16.79
N ASP A 139 -8.26 -6.21 15.63
CA ASP A 139 -9.65 -6.58 15.41
C ASP A 139 -9.76 -7.61 14.28
N ILE A 140 -10.92 -8.28 14.22
CA ILE A 140 -11.30 -9.18 13.12
C ILE A 140 -12.66 -8.75 12.62
N TRP A 141 -12.73 -8.39 11.33
CA TRP A 141 -13.98 -8.04 10.68
C TRP A 141 -14.51 -9.26 9.94
N HIS A 142 -15.54 -9.90 10.53
CA HIS A 142 -16.12 -11.12 9.98
C HIS A 142 -16.81 -10.86 8.65
N ARG A 143 -16.57 -11.77 7.68
CA ARG A 143 -17.15 -11.73 6.35
C ARG A 143 -16.94 -10.38 5.64
N TYR A 144 -15.76 -9.81 5.83
CA TYR A 144 -15.43 -8.48 5.31
C TYR A 144 -15.31 -8.44 3.78
N TYR A 145 -14.72 -9.48 3.19
CA TYR A 145 -14.54 -9.58 1.76
C TYR A 145 -15.77 -10.16 1.06
N ASN A 146 -15.95 -9.85 -0.23
CA ASN A 146 -17.15 -10.23 -1.01
C ASN A 146 -17.38 -11.75 -1.06
N ASP A 147 -16.33 -12.54 -0.95
CA ASP A 147 -16.40 -14.01 -0.88
C ASP A 147 -16.66 -14.57 0.52
N GLY A 148 -16.86 -13.70 1.51
CA GLY A 148 -17.16 -14.05 2.90
C GLY A 148 -15.94 -14.33 3.77
N GLU A 149 -14.73 -14.10 3.25
CA GLU A 149 -13.51 -14.23 4.05
C GLU A 149 -13.41 -13.10 5.09
N ASP A 150 -12.87 -13.42 6.26
CA ASP A 150 -12.61 -12.47 7.33
C ASP A 150 -11.43 -11.55 6.98
N GLY A 151 -11.49 -10.31 7.47
CA GLY A 151 -10.41 -9.35 7.43
C GLY A 151 -9.77 -9.19 8.80
N LEU A 152 -8.45 -9.28 8.87
CA LEU A 152 -7.70 -8.85 10.04
C LEU A 152 -7.48 -7.34 9.97
N VAL A 153 -7.86 -6.62 11.02
CA VAL A 153 -7.48 -5.22 11.20
C VAL A 153 -6.17 -5.18 11.96
N MET A 154 -5.17 -4.61 11.33
CA MET A 154 -3.85 -4.48 11.93
C MET A 154 -3.50 -3.01 12.13
N GLU A 155 -2.76 -2.74 13.18
CA GLU A 155 -2.41 -1.38 13.62
C GLU A 155 -0.93 -1.30 13.96
N LYS A 156 -0.32 -0.17 13.59
CA LYS A 156 1.03 0.22 14.01
C LYS A 156 0.99 1.59 14.64
N VAL A 157 1.58 1.71 15.83
CA VAL A 157 1.82 3.00 16.47
C VAL A 157 3.19 3.49 16.05
N LEU A 158 3.23 4.65 15.37
CA LEU A 158 4.46 5.29 14.95
C LEU A 158 5.03 6.09 16.11
N GLN A 159 6.23 5.76 16.54
CA GLN A 159 6.95 6.59 17.51
C GLN A 159 7.41 7.85 16.77
N LYS A 160 6.95 9.00 17.24
CA LYS A 160 7.48 10.30 16.84
C LYS A 160 8.67 10.68 17.66
#